data_0b6d9c62197547c74aa333076241fbfc
#
_entry.id   0b6d9c62197547c74aa333076241fbfc
#
_cell.length_a   1.000
_cell.length_b   1.000
_cell.length_c   1.000
_cell.angle_alpha   90.00
_cell.angle_beta   90.00
_cell.angle_gamma   90.00
#
_symmetry.space_group_name_H-M   'P 1'
#
loop_
_entity.id
_entity.type
_entity.pdbx_description
1 polymer ?
#
loop_
_entity_poly.entity_id
_entity_poly.type
_entity_poly.pdbx_seq_one_letter_code
_entity_poly.pdbx_strand_id
1 'polypeptide(L)'
;DARSDAAAVEAWIVARSGSDATAMCFRREAHRLMLWLQRERGGLDFKRMRVEDCSAYAVFLGDIPAHWISRRKASPGDIGWAPFRGQLSAASKHQALTVVSALFSWLHSARYIHGSPWALINAKEASGLTQAAAESALLDSKAFSEAAMQEVLRFVEAQAPSPARDRIRFILRFMEAVGLRSAELLSATLGDIHKEPEGWFMHVTGKGNRRRVVALPGQAFAALQ
;
A
#
# COMPACT_ATOMS: atom_id res chain seq x y z
N ASP A 1 5.19 28.02 -9.69
CA ASP A 1 6.60 27.58 -9.75
C ASP A 1 7.02 26.98 -8.40
N ALA A 2 7.34 25.68 -8.40
CA ALA A 2 7.86 25.02 -7.21
C ALA A 2 9.28 25.54 -6.92
N ARG A 3 9.47 26.14 -5.74
CA ARG A 3 10.77 26.71 -5.32
C ARG A 3 11.66 25.71 -4.58
N SER A 4 11.16 24.51 -4.28
CA SER A 4 11.89 23.44 -3.59
C SER A 4 11.41 22.07 -4.06
N ASP A 5 12.22 21.03 -3.84
CA ASP A 5 11.85 19.64 -4.14
C ASP A 5 10.59 19.23 -3.38
N ALA A 6 10.43 19.64 -2.11
CA ALA A 6 9.23 19.36 -1.33
C ALA A 6 7.96 19.96 -1.97
N ALA A 7 8.03 21.22 -2.42
CA ALA A 7 6.91 21.86 -3.11
C ALA A 7 6.59 21.18 -4.45
N ALA A 8 7.62 20.73 -5.18
CA ALA A 8 7.45 20.00 -6.43
C ALA A 8 6.80 18.63 -6.21
N VAL A 9 7.16 17.92 -5.14
CA VAL A 9 6.54 16.65 -4.73
C VAL A 9 5.05 16.85 -4.40
N GLU A 10 4.69 17.86 -3.61
CA GLU A 10 3.28 18.10 -3.28
C GLU A 10 2.47 18.47 -4.53
N ALA A 11 3.01 19.29 -5.44
CA ALA A 11 2.37 19.58 -6.73
C ALA A 11 2.12 18.31 -7.56
N TRP A 12 3.09 17.40 -7.60
CA TRP A 12 2.93 16.11 -8.25
C TRP A 12 1.85 15.24 -7.60
N ILE A 13 1.82 15.17 -6.28
CA ILE A 13 0.82 14.40 -5.53
C ILE A 13 -0.58 14.91 -5.85
N VAL A 14 -0.80 16.22 -5.78
CA VAL A 14 -2.08 16.84 -6.12
C VAL A 14 -2.50 16.51 -7.55
N ALA A 15 -1.56 16.56 -8.51
CA ALA A 15 -1.85 16.31 -9.92
C ALA A 15 -2.11 14.84 -10.26
N ARG A 16 -1.58 13.88 -9.47
CA ARG A 16 -1.48 12.48 -9.91
C ARG A 16 -2.06 11.44 -8.95
N SER A 17 -2.38 11.78 -7.71
CA SER A 17 -2.71 10.76 -6.71
C SER A 17 -4.09 10.11 -6.90
N GLY A 18 -5.08 10.78 -7.39
CA GLY A 18 -6.42 10.23 -7.64
C GLY A 18 -7.16 9.64 -6.41
N SER A 19 -6.46 9.39 -5.30
CA SER A 19 -7.02 8.92 -4.02
C SER A 19 -6.06 9.19 -2.87
N ASP A 20 -6.59 9.31 -1.64
CA ASP A 20 -5.80 9.53 -0.42
C ASP A 20 -4.76 8.42 -0.19
N ALA A 21 -5.12 7.16 -0.43
CA ALA A 21 -4.21 6.03 -0.28
C ALA A 21 -3.02 6.13 -1.25
N THR A 22 -3.27 6.57 -2.50
CA THR A 22 -2.22 6.82 -3.48
C THR A 22 -1.37 8.02 -3.08
N ALA A 23 -2.00 9.11 -2.61
CA ALA A 23 -1.29 10.29 -2.11
C ALA A 23 -0.35 9.94 -0.95
N MET A 24 -0.83 9.15 0.01
CA MET A 24 0.00 8.67 1.14
C MET A 24 1.18 7.82 0.67
N CYS A 25 0.96 6.93 -0.30
CA CYS A 25 2.02 6.11 -0.88
C CYS A 25 3.07 6.99 -1.57
N PHE A 26 2.64 7.92 -2.41
CA PHE A 26 3.51 8.85 -3.13
C PHE A 26 4.34 9.71 -2.17
N ARG A 27 3.68 10.31 -1.18
CA ARG A 27 4.35 11.13 -0.17
C ARG A 27 5.38 10.33 0.62
N ARG A 28 5.06 9.10 1.00
CA ARG A 28 5.98 8.22 1.73
C ARG A 28 7.25 7.94 0.95
N GLU A 29 7.14 7.53 -0.31
CA GLU A 29 8.30 7.16 -1.11
C GLU A 29 9.15 8.38 -1.51
N ALA A 30 8.52 9.50 -1.86
CA ALA A 30 9.21 10.75 -2.12
C ALA A 30 9.96 11.27 -0.87
N HIS A 31 9.33 11.21 0.31
CA HIS A 31 9.95 11.59 1.56
C HIS A 31 11.15 10.71 1.92
N ARG A 32 11.06 9.40 1.70
CA ARG A 32 12.18 8.46 1.90
C ARG A 32 13.38 8.82 1.03
N LEU A 33 13.15 9.11 -0.25
CA LEU A 33 14.21 9.55 -1.16
C LEU A 33 14.83 10.88 -0.70
N MET A 34 13.99 11.88 -0.37
CA MET A 34 14.50 13.19 0.09
C MET A 34 15.33 13.08 1.36
N LEU A 35 14.91 12.28 2.33
CA LEU A 35 15.66 11.99 3.54
C LEU A 35 16.99 11.29 3.23
N TRP A 36 16.99 10.33 2.31
CA TRP A 36 18.19 9.64 1.89
C TRP A 36 19.18 10.60 1.21
N LEU A 37 18.71 11.44 0.29
CA LEU A 37 19.52 12.47 -0.34
C LEU A 37 20.13 13.44 0.68
N GLN A 38 19.34 13.82 1.68
CA GLN A 38 19.81 14.72 2.75
C GLN A 38 20.89 14.06 3.63
N ARG A 39 20.72 12.80 4.01
CA ARG A 39 21.59 12.13 5.00
C ARG A 39 22.78 11.43 4.35
N GLU A 40 22.58 10.80 3.21
CA GLU A 40 23.57 9.93 2.57
C GLU A 40 24.25 10.60 1.35
N ARG A 41 23.69 11.73 0.87
CA ARG A 41 24.19 12.44 -0.32
C ARG A 41 24.44 13.93 -0.07
N GLY A 42 24.71 14.32 1.18
CA GLY A 42 25.09 15.69 1.52
C GLY A 42 24.05 16.75 1.17
N GLY A 43 22.74 16.40 1.17
CA GLY A 43 21.67 17.34 0.84
C GLY A 43 21.51 17.59 -0.67
N LEU A 44 21.82 16.59 -1.50
CA LEU A 44 21.65 16.66 -2.94
C LEU A 44 20.18 16.92 -3.29
N ASP A 45 19.92 17.88 -4.19
CA ASP A 45 18.59 18.16 -4.73
C ASP A 45 18.26 17.31 -5.97
N PHE A 46 17.00 17.25 -6.35
CA PHE A 46 16.54 16.47 -7.51
C PHE A 46 17.15 16.94 -8.85
N LYS A 47 17.48 18.22 -8.97
CA LYS A 47 18.06 18.81 -10.19
C LYS A 47 19.48 18.33 -10.44
N ARG A 48 20.21 17.97 -9.38
CA ARG A 48 21.60 17.52 -9.45
C ARG A 48 21.76 16.00 -9.35
N MET A 49 20.68 15.26 -9.09
CA MET A 49 20.72 13.80 -9.08
C MET A 49 21.18 13.23 -10.42
N ARG A 50 22.03 12.21 -10.33
CA ARG A 50 22.59 11.46 -11.48
C ARG A 50 22.16 9.99 -11.41
N VAL A 51 22.44 9.24 -12.47
CA VAL A 51 22.12 7.81 -12.57
C VAL A 51 22.80 7.01 -11.46
N GLU A 52 24.03 7.39 -11.08
CA GLU A 52 24.77 6.76 -9.99
C GLU A 52 24.04 6.90 -8.65
N ASP A 53 23.39 8.04 -8.40
CA ASP A 53 22.59 8.25 -7.19
C ASP A 53 21.32 7.37 -7.20
N CYS A 54 20.70 7.21 -8.35
CA CYS A 54 19.56 6.32 -8.53
C CYS A 54 19.95 4.86 -8.23
N SER A 55 21.08 4.40 -8.78
CA SER A 55 21.62 3.07 -8.53
C SER A 55 21.97 2.87 -7.05
N ALA A 56 22.60 3.86 -6.43
CA ALA A 56 22.94 3.81 -5.01
C ALA A 56 21.69 3.79 -4.11
N TYR A 57 20.63 4.53 -4.47
CA TYR A 57 19.35 4.44 -3.75
C TYR A 57 18.70 3.08 -3.89
N ALA A 58 18.76 2.47 -5.08
CA ALA A 58 18.25 1.12 -5.28
C ALA A 58 19.01 0.07 -4.45
N VAL A 59 20.34 0.21 -4.31
CA VAL A 59 21.17 -0.63 -3.43
C VAL A 59 20.77 -0.41 -1.98
N PHE A 60 20.65 0.85 -1.52
CA PHE A 60 20.22 1.21 -0.18
C PHE A 60 18.86 0.59 0.19
N LEU A 61 17.89 0.60 -0.72
CA LEU A 61 16.58 -0.04 -0.49
C LEU A 61 16.67 -1.57 -0.41
N GLY A 62 17.76 -2.18 -0.88
CA GLY A 62 18.01 -3.62 -0.80
C GLY A 62 18.55 -4.08 0.55
N ASP A 63 19.26 -3.19 1.25
CA ASP A 63 19.81 -3.44 2.57
C ASP A 63 19.77 -2.15 3.39
N ILE A 64 18.63 -1.96 4.07
CA ILE A 64 18.34 -0.73 4.82
C ILE A 64 19.08 -0.79 6.16
N PRO A 65 19.98 0.17 6.46
CA PRO A 65 20.71 0.21 7.73
C PRO A 65 19.78 0.28 8.94
N ALA A 66 20.17 -0.35 10.05
CA ALA A 66 19.32 -0.48 11.24
C ALA A 66 18.81 0.86 11.80
N HIS A 67 19.60 1.93 11.71
CA HIS A 67 19.21 3.26 12.18
C HIS A 67 18.14 3.96 11.30
N TRP A 68 17.83 3.40 10.13
CA TRP A 68 16.72 3.80 9.26
C TRP A 68 15.43 3.01 9.54
N ILE A 69 15.46 2.06 10.47
CA ILE A 69 14.32 1.17 10.78
C ILE A 69 13.83 1.43 12.19
N SER A 70 12.52 1.62 12.35
CA SER A 70 11.86 1.70 13.66
C SER A 70 10.46 1.11 13.60
N ARG A 71 10.13 0.24 14.57
CA ARG A 71 8.78 -0.30 14.75
C ARG A 71 7.94 0.55 15.72
N ARG A 72 8.51 1.60 16.31
CA ARG A 72 7.77 2.48 17.22
C ARG A 72 6.69 3.26 16.48
N LYS A 73 5.54 3.43 17.12
CA LYS A 73 4.50 4.35 16.66
C LYS A 73 4.95 5.77 17.00
N ALA A 74 5.69 6.39 16.09
CA ALA A 74 6.19 7.74 16.22
C ALA A 74 5.96 8.48 14.90
N SER A 75 5.80 9.79 14.96
CA SER A 75 5.63 10.66 13.79
C SER A 75 6.99 11.19 13.31
N PRO A 76 7.10 11.64 12.04
CA PRO A 76 8.30 12.30 11.57
C PRO A 76 8.71 13.46 12.49
N GLY A 77 9.96 13.43 12.98
CA GLY A 77 10.49 14.41 13.94
C GLY A 77 10.50 13.94 15.41
N ASP A 78 9.76 12.90 15.75
CA ASP A 78 9.76 12.34 17.10
C ASP A 78 11.02 11.52 17.39
N ILE A 79 11.41 11.46 18.65
CA ILE A 79 12.53 10.61 19.10
C ILE A 79 12.20 9.13 18.83
N GLY A 80 13.12 8.46 18.10
CA GLY A 80 12.99 7.05 17.75
C GLY A 80 12.11 6.80 16.53
N TRP A 81 11.71 7.83 15.79
CA TRP A 81 11.10 7.66 14.48
C TRP A 81 12.14 7.29 13.44
N ALA A 82 11.76 6.40 12.51
CA ALA A 82 12.51 6.11 11.31
C ALA A 82 11.56 5.84 10.13
N PRO A 83 12.00 6.08 8.88
CA PRO A 83 11.12 6.03 7.71
C PRO A 83 10.73 4.61 7.29
N PHE A 84 11.41 3.59 7.81
CA PHE A 84 11.14 2.19 7.50
C PHE A 84 10.71 1.41 8.75
N ARG A 85 9.87 0.39 8.55
CA ARG A 85 9.43 -0.53 9.61
C ARG A 85 10.23 -1.84 9.64
N GLY A 86 11.03 -2.08 8.61
CA GLY A 86 11.87 -3.27 8.41
C GLY A 86 12.48 -3.24 7.03
N GLN A 87 13.20 -4.30 6.67
CA GLN A 87 13.71 -4.50 5.32
C GLN A 87 12.55 -4.59 4.32
N LEU A 88 12.80 -4.15 3.09
CA LEU A 88 11.80 -4.23 2.02
C LEU A 88 11.87 -5.59 1.30
N SER A 89 10.71 -6.18 1.02
CA SER A 89 10.63 -7.25 0.03
C SER A 89 10.94 -6.73 -1.38
N ALA A 90 11.34 -7.63 -2.31
CA ALA A 90 11.59 -7.27 -3.70
C ALA A 90 10.38 -6.54 -4.34
N ALA A 91 9.15 -6.98 -4.05
CA ALA A 91 7.92 -6.32 -4.51
C ALA A 91 7.76 -4.89 -3.93
N SER A 92 8.04 -4.70 -2.63
CA SER A 92 7.99 -3.38 -1.99
C SER A 92 9.08 -2.45 -2.51
N LYS A 93 10.28 -2.97 -2.75
CA LYS A 93 11.38 -2.24 -3.38
C LYS A 93 11.03 -1.82 -4.81
N HIS A 94 10.47 -2.74 -5.61
CA HIS A 94 9.99 -2.44 -6.94
C HIS A 94 8.94 -1.32 -6.94
N GLN A 95 7.96 -1.40 -6.06
CA GLN A 95 6.95 -0.35 -5.92
C GLN A 95 7.57 1.00 -5.56
N ALA A 96 8.52 1.05 -4.61
CA ALA A 96 9.21 2.28 -4.24
C ALA A 96 9.94 2.91 -5.43
N LEU A 97 10.72 2.10 -6.18
CA LEU A 97 11.44 2.55 -7.36
C LEU A 97 10.50 3.02 -8.48
N THR A 98 9.38 2.32 -8.69
CA THR A 98 8.35 2.71 -9.66
C THR A 98 7.72 4.07 -9.32
N VAL A 99 7.40 4.30 -8.05
CA VAL A 99 6.84 5.58 -7.58
C VAL A 99 7.83 6.72 -7.79
N VAL A 100 9.10 6.52 -7.43
CA VAL A 100 10.15 7.54 -7.62
C VAL A 100 10.40 7.81 -9.10
N SER A 101 10.45 6.78 -9.95
CA SER A 101 10.57 6.93 -11.39
C SER A 101 9.41 7.74 -11.99
N ALA A 102 8.18 7.49 -11.54
CA ALA A 102 7.00 8.24 -11.95
C ALA A 102 7.05 9.71 -11.50
N LEU A 103 7.54 10.00 -10.29
CA LEU A 103 7.81 11.35 -9.82
C LEU A 103 8.77 12.08 -10.76
N PHE A 104 9.93 11.51 -11.04
CA PHE A 104 10.95 12.15 -11.87
C PHE A 104 10.52 12.32 -13.34
N SER A 105 9.73 11.38 -13.87
CA SER A 105 9.11 11.53 -15.19
C SER A 105 8.16 12.73 -15.23
N TRP A 106 7.36 12.92 -14.20
CA TRP A 106 6.48 14.07 -14.09
C TRP A 106 7.27 15.39 -13.89
N LEU A 107 8.30 15.41 -13.04
CA LEU A 107 9.16 16.57 -12.79
C LEU A 107 9.86 17.01 -14.08
N HIS A 108 10.31 16.08 -14.91
CA HIS A 108 10.88 16.36 -16.22
C HIS A 108 9.82 16.96 -17.17
N SER A 109 8.62 16.35 -17.24
CA SER A 109 7.53 16.88 -18.07
C SER A 109 7.06 18.27 -17.59
N ALA A 110 7.09 18.53 -16.29
CA ALA A 110 6.79 19.82 -15.69
C ALA A 110 7.95 20.84 -15.82
N ARG A 111 9.06 20.47 -16.47
CA ARG A 111 10.27 21.30 -16.63
C ARG A 111 10.90 21.75 -15.32
N TYR A 112 10.69 21.01 -14.23
CA TYR A 112 11.35 21.24 -12.95
C TYR A 112 12.79 20.75 -12.95
N ILE A 113 13.05 19.63 -13.66
CA ILE A 113 14.39 19.08 -13.94
C ILE A 113 14.61 18.98 -15.45
N HIS A 114 15.86 19.06 -15.88
CA HIS A 114 16.21 19.02 -17.32
C HIS A 114 16.10 17.61 -17.93
N GLY A 115 16.31 16.58 -17.13
CA GLY A 115 16.23 15.17 -17.54
C GLY A 115 15.93 14.28 -16.33
N SER A 116 15.36 13.11 -16.58
CA SER A 116 15.10 12.13 -15.53
C SER A 116 16.21 11.07 -15.47
N PRO A 117 17.08 11.04 -14.45
CA PRO A 117 18.10 10.01 -14.34
C PRO A 117 17.48 8.62 -14.12
N TRP A 118 16.25 8.57 -13.59
CA TRP A 118 15.49 7.34 -13.40
C TRP A 118 15.03 6.70 -14.69
N ALA A 119 14.98 7.43 -15.82
CA ALA A 119 14.63 6.86 -17.11
C ALA A 119 15.66 5.81 -17.61
N LEU A 120 16.87 5.84 -17.06
CA LEU A 120 17.97 4.93 -17.39
C LEU A 120 18.07 3.74 -16.41
N ILE A 121 17.19 3.65 -15.42
CA ILE A 121 17.16 2.58 -14.43
C ILE A 121 15.97 1.65 -14.70
N ASN A 122 16.26 0.38 -14.89
CA ASN A 122 15.22 -0.65 -14.93
C ASN A 122 14.79 -0.99 -13.49
N ALA A 123 13.65 -0.45 -13.06
CA ALA A 123 13.13 -0.64 -11.71
C ALA A 123 12.89 -2.12 -11.35
N LYS A 124 12.54 -2.98 -12.32
CA LYS A 124 12.34 -4.40 -12.10
C LYS A 124 13.66 -5.10 -11.78
N GLU A 125 14.68 -4.89 -12.58
CA GLU A 125 16.03 -5.45 -12.34
C GLU A 125 16.65 -4.89 -11.06
N ALA A 126 16.62 -3.58 -10.89
CA ALA A 126 17.16 -2.90 -9.72
C ALA A 126 16.50 -3.34 -8.40
N SER A 127 15.24 -3.78 -8.44
CA SER A 127 14.53 -4.31 -7.27
C SER A 127 14.86 -5.77 -6.93
N GLY A 128 15.47 -6.51 -7.86
CA GLY A 128 15.63 -7.97 -7.73
C GLY A 128 14.31 -8.74 -7.85
N LEU A 129 13.26 -8.13 -8.42
CA LEU A 129 11.98 -8.77 -8.66
C LEU A 129 12.10 -9.68 -9.89
N THR A 130 12.48 -10.92 -9.69
CA THR A 130 12.51 -11.94 -10.73
C THR A 130 11.11 -12.49 -10.98
N GLN A 131 10.89 -13.06 -12.17
CA GLN A 131 9.62 -13.72 -12.50
C GLN A 131 9.36 -14.90 -11.58
N ALA A 132 10.40 -15.68 -11.25
CA ALA A 132 10.32 -16.77 -10.28
C ALA A 132 9.91 -16.30 -8.87
N ALA A 133 10.42 -15.15 -8.41
CA ALA A 133 10.00 -14.59 -7.13
C ALA A 133 8.54 -14.10 -7.15
N ALA A 134 8.08 -13.57 -8.27
CA ALA A 134 6.67 -13.17 -8.45
C ALA A 134 5.75 -14.40 -8.52
N GLU A 135 6.14 -15.45 -9.22
CA GLU A 135 5.42 -16.73 -9.31
C GLU A 135 5.39 -17.46 -7.95
N SER A 136 6.52 -17.52 -7.23
CA SER A 136 6.55 -18.06 -5.86
C SER A 136 5.63 -17.32 -4.91
N ALA A 137 5.58 -15.99 -5.00
CA ALA A 137 4.66 -15.17 -4.20
C ALA A 137 3.17 -15.36 -4.56
N LEU A 138 2.88 -15.85 -5.79
CA LEU A 138 1.53 -16.23 -6.21
C LEU A 138 1.18 -17.64 -5.72
N LEU A 139 2.16 -18.54 -5.66
CA LEU A 139 1.99 -19.90 -5.15
C LEU A 139 1.86 -19.92 -3.61
N ASP A 140 2.55 -19.03 -2.92
CA ASP A 140 2.36 -18.77 -1.49
C ASP A 140 1.04 -18.03 -1.27
N SER A 141 -0.07 -18.74 -1.39
CA SER A 141 -1.39 -18.20 -1.05
C SER A 141 -1.37 -17.70 0.39
N LYS A 142 -1.54 -16.39 0.55
CA LYS A 142 -1.74 -15.76 1.87
C LYS A 142 -3.17 -15.94 2.38
N ALA A 143 -4.00 -16.66 1.64
CA ALA A 143 -5.34 -17.01 2.05
C ALA A 143 -5.27 -18.12 3.12
N PHE A 144 -6.12 -18.04 4.12
CA PHE A 144 -6.31 -19.14 5.03
C PHE A 144 -6.87 -20.35 4.30
N SER A 145 -6.36 -21.53 4.61
CA SER A 145 -7.04 -22.76 4.22
C SER A 145 -8.38 -22.86 4.94
N GLU A 146 -9.31 -23.63 4.41
CA GLU A 146 -10.61 -23.85 5.07
C GLU A 146 -10.41 -24.35 6.52
N ALA A 147 -9.52 -25.31 6.72
CA ALA A 147 -9.19 -25.82 8.07
C ALA A 147 -8.67 -24.73 9.01
N ALA A 148 -7.76 -23.87 8.53
CA ALA A 148 -7.23 -22.75 9.31
C ALA A 148 -8.32 -21.72 9.64
N MET A 149 -9.21 -21.41 8.70
CA MET A 149 -10.33 -20.50 8.95
C MET A 149 -11.29 -21.06 9.99
N GLN A 150 -11.61 -22.35 9.93
CA GLN A 150 -12.46 -23.02 10.92
C GLN A 150 -11.82 -23.03 12.31
N GLU A 151 -10.50 -23.17 12.40
CA GLU A 151 -9.78 -23.09 13.67
C GLU A 151 -9.81 -21.69 14.26
N VAL A 152 -9.59 -20.65 13.43
CA VAL A 152 -9.69 -19.24 13.84
C VAL A 152 -11.10 -18.93 14.34
N LEU A 153 -12.13 -19.36 13.63
CA LEU A 153 -13.53 -19.14 14.04
C LEU A 153 -13.83 -19.85 15.37
N ARG A 154 -13.41 -21.10 15.55
CA ARG A 154 -13.56 -21.82 16.82
C ARG A 154 -12.86 -21.10 17.97
N PHE A 155 -11.65 -20.61 17.74
CA PHE A 155 -10.92 -19.83 18.75
C PHE A 155 -11.68 -18.55 19.14
N VAL A 156 -12.21 -17.81 18.16
CA VAL A 156 -13.00 -16.59 18.42
C VAL A 156 -14.29 -16.93 19.18
N GLU A 157 -14.98 -17.99 18.82
CA GLU A 157 -16.23 -18.42 19.46
C GLU A 157 -16.04 -18.91 20.89
N ALA A 158 -14.88 -19.47 21.20
CA ALA A 158 -14.51 -19.89 22.56
C ALA A 158 -14.21 -18.72 23.52
N GLN A 159 -14.00 -17.49 22.98
CA GLN A 159 -13.79 -16.32 23.84
C GLN A 159 -15.08 -15.90 24.57
N ALA A 160 -14.92 -15.28 25.75
CA ALA A 160 -16.06 -14.73 26.46
C ALA A 160 -16.91 -13.77 25.59
N PRO A 161 -18.24 -13.79 25.69
CA PRO A 161 -19.12 -12.88 24.97
C PRO A 161 -18.72 -11.43 25.18
N SER A 162 -18.48 -10.72 24.08
CA SER A 162 -18.11 -9.31 24.11
C SER A 162 -18.37 -8.66 22.72
N PRO A 163 -18.63 -7.35 22.66
CA PRO A 163 -18.78 -6.64 21.38
C PRO A 163 -17.57 -6.78 20.46
N ALA A 164 -16.37 -6.92 21.03
CA ALA A 164 -15.13 -7.12 20.26
C ALA A 164 -15.11 -8.50 19.61
N ARG A 165 -15.46 -9.56 20.37
CA ARG A 165 -15.59 -10.93 19.85
C ARG A 165 -16.61 -11.00 18.73
N ASP A 166 -17.79 -10.45 18.94
CA ASP A 166 -18.89 -10.53 17.98
C ASP A 166 -18.56 -9.76 16.70
N ARG A 167 -17.88 -8.61 16.82
CA ARG A 167 -17.35 -7.87 15.66
C ARG A 167 -16.33 -8.68 14.86
N ILE A 168 -15.37 -9.34 15.54
CA ILE A 168 -14.37 -10.15 14.85
C ILE A 168 -15.03 -11.33 14.15
N ARG A 169 -15.95 -12.02 14.83
CA ARG A 169 -16.72 -13.14 14.28
C ARG A 169 -17.48 -12.71 13.01
N PHE A 170 -18.18 -11.58 13.09
CA PHE A 170 -18.89 -10.99 11.95
C PHE A 170 -17.94 -10.72 10.78
N ILE A 171 -16.84 -10.02 11.03
CA ILE A 171 -15.87 -9.67 9.99
C ILE A 171 -15.36 -10.92 9.28
N LEU A 172 -14.94 -11.94 10.02
CA LEU A 172 -14.38 -13.17 9.46
C LEU A 172 -15.42 -13.89 8.59
N ARG A 173 -16.60 -14.16 9.14
CA ARG A 173 -17.68 -14.89 8.44
C ARG A 173 -18.20 -14.12 7.22
N PHE A 174 -18.38 -12.80 7.37
CA PHE A 174 -18.93 -11.99 6.31
C PHE A 174 -17.94 -11.80 5.16
N MET A 175 -16.68 -11.54 5.47
CA MET A 175 -15.64 -11.40 4.43
C MET A 175 -15.37 -12.71 3.70
N GLU A 176 -15.38 -13.85 4.40
CA GLU A 176 -15.25 -15.17 3.80
C GLU A 176 -16.42 -15.45 2.82
N ALA A 177 -17.64 -15.18 3.24
CA ALA A 177 -18.83 -15.47 2.44
C ALA A 177 -19.04 -14.55 1.24
N VAL A 178 -18.62 -13.27 1.34
CA VAL A 178 -18.92 -12.23 0.34
C VAL A 178 -17.70 -11.80 -0.48
N GLY A 179 -16.49 -12.03 0.02
CA GLY A 179 -15.25 -11.65 -0.68
C GLY A 179 -15.03 -10.14 -0.78
N LEU A 180 -15.49 -9.37 0.20
CA LEU A 180 -15.26 -7.92 0.24
C LEU A 180 -13.80 -7.58 0.56
N ARG A 181 -13.33 -6.46 0.02
CA ARG A 181 -12.10 -5.84 0.51
C ARG A 181 -12.38 -5.15 1.86
N SER A 182 -11.36 -5.03 2.72
CA SER A 182 -11.50 -4.39 4.04
C SER A 182 -12.12 -2.98 3.95
N ALA A 183 -11.71 -2.16 2.99
CA ALA A 183 -12.28 -0.83 2.80
C ALA A 183 -13.76 -0.87 2.36
N GLU A 184 -14.14 -1.84 1.55
CA GLU A 184 -15.52 -2.04 1.11
C GLU A 184 -16.42 -2.46 2.28
N LEU A 185 -15.93 -3.36 3.13
CA LEU A 185 -16.65 -3.75 4.34
C LEU A 185 -16.83 -2.57 5.31
N LEU A 186 -15.77 -1.77 5.53
CA LEU A 186 -15.83 -0.63 6.44
C LEU A 186 -16.74 0.51 5.96
N SER A 187 -16.96 0.63 4.66
CA SER A 187 -17.85 1.64 4.07
C SER A 187 -19.28 1.13 3.85
N ALA A 188 -19.51 -0.17 4.00
CA ALA A 188 -20.79 -0.80 3.79
C ALA A 188 -21.82 -0.39 4.84
N THR A 189 -23.07 -0.23 4.40
CA THR A 189 -24.23 0.06 5.24
C THR A 189 -25.34 -0.95 4.99
N LEU A 190 -26.26 -1.06 5.93
CA LEU A 190 -27.47 -1.90 5.72
C LEU A 190 -28.32 -1.41 4.55
N GLY A 191 -28.25 -0.12 4.21
CA GLY A 191 -28.92 0.47 3.05
C GLY A 191 -28.37 0.00 1.70
N ASP A 192 -27.20 -0.61 1.67
CA ASP A 192 -26.62 -1.19 0.46
C ASP A 192 -27.15 -2.60 0.16
N ILE A 193 -27.91 -3.18 1.09
CA ILE A 193 -28.48 -4.54 0.99
C ILE A 193 -29.93 -4.46 0.52
N HIS A 194 -30.26 -5.23 -0.49
CA HIS A 194 -31.63 -5.32 -1.03
C HIS A 194 -31.98 -6.75 -1.42
N LYS A 195 -33.26 -7.01 -1.42
CA LYS A 195 -33.85 -8.28 -1.81
C LYS A 195 -34.33 -8.19 -3.27
N GLU A 196 -33.92 -9.15 -4.06
CA GLU A 196 -34.40 -9.38 -5.42
C GLU A 196 -35.09 -10.76 -5.52
N PRO A 197 -35.79 -11.10 -6.61
CA PRO A 197 -36.40 -12.42 -6.75
C PRO A 197 -35.42 -13.58 -6.59
N GLU A 198 -34.19 -13.39 -7.03
CA GLU A 198 -33.13 -14.40 -7.01
C GLU A 198 -32.40 -14.49 -5.64
N GLY A 199 -32.65 -13.57 -4.70
CA GLY A 199 -32.05 -13.58 -3.39
C GLY A 199 -31.68 -12.22 -2.82
N TRP A 200 -30.73 -12.23 -1.89
CA TRP A 200 -30.21 -11.01 -1.29
C TRP A 200 -28.91 -10.56 -1.98
N PHE A 201 -28.82 -9.28 -2.25
CA PHE A 201 -27.70 -8.65 -2.94
C PHE A 201 -27.22 -7.42 -2.18
N MET A 202 -25.96 -7.07 -2.40
CA MET A 202 -25.34 -5.90 -1.82
C MET A 202 -24.65 -5.06 -2.90
N HIS A 203 -24.90 -3.77 -2.89
CA HIS A 203 -24.18 -2.80 -3.72
C HIS A 203 -22.84 -2.47 -3.05
N VAL A 204 -21.76 -2.65 -3.78
CA VAL A 204 -20.41 -2.41 -3.28
C VAL A 204 -19.70 -1.39 -4.17
N THR A 205 -19.18 -0.33 -3.55
CA THR A 205 -18.33 0.63 -4.25
C THR A 205 -16.86 0.29 -3.98
N GLY A 206 -16.16 -0.15 -5.02
CA GLY A 206 -14.78 -0.58 -4.94
C GLY A 206 -13.75 0.48 -5.37
N LYS A 207 -12.50 0.05 -5.53
CA LYS A 207 -11.39 0.90 -5.95
C LYS A 207 -11.73 1.64 -7.25
N GLY A 208 -11.47 2.95 -7.27
CA GLY A 208 -11.75 3.82 -8.43
C GLY A 208 -13.24 4.15 -8.58
N ASN A 209 -14.00 4.11 -7.49
CA ASN A 209 -15.44 4.39 -7.45
C ASN A 209 -16.28 3.45 -8.38
N ARG A 210 -15.75 2.26 -8.63
CA ARG A 210 -16.47 1.26 -9.44
C ARG A 210 -17.51 0.56 -8.59
N ARG A 211 -18.76 0.61 -9.04
CA ARG A 211 -19.88 -0.09 -8.40
C ARG A 211 -19.99 -1.51 -8.95
N ARG A 212 -20.28 -2.46 -8.06
CA ARG A 212 -20.65 -3.83 -8.40
C ARG A 212 -21.72 -4.34 -7.46
N VAL A 213 -22.46 -5.30 -7.89
CA VAL A 213 -23.43 -6.04 -7.07
C VAL A 213 -22.78 -7.36 -6.67
N VAL A 214 -22.95 -7.76 -5.42
CA VAL A 214 -22.45 -9.01 -4.86
C VAL A 214 -23.62 -9.75 -4.25
N ALA A 215 -23.78 -11.02 -4.57
CA ALA A 215 -24.80 -11.87 -3.95
C ALA A 215 -24.43 -12.10 -2.47
N LEU A 216 -25.43 -12.08 -1.60
CA LEU A 216 -25.30 -12.40 -0.19
C LEU A 216 -25.81 -13.83 0.03
N PRO A 217 -24.92 -14.83 0.14
CA PRO A 217 -25.32 -16.19 0.48
C PRO A 217 -25.92 -16.25 1.88
N GLY A 218 -26.70 -17.28 2.14
CA GLY A 218 -27.41 -17.43 3.43
C GLY A 218 -26.50 -17.33 4.66
N GLN A 219 -25.27 -17.77 4.55
CA GLN A 219 -24.26 -17.65 5.62
C GLN A 219 -23.87 -16.18 5.92
N ALA A 220 -23.78 -15.34 4.88
CA ALA A 220 -23.51 -13.90 5.07
C ALA A 220 -24.71 -13.21 5.72
N PHE A 221 -25.92 -13.58 5.31
CA PHE A 221 -27.15 -13.04 5.88
C PHE A 221 -27.32 -13.45 7.34
N ALA A 222 -27.02 -14.70 7.68
CA ALA A 222 -27.02 -15.18 9.08
C ALA A 222 -26.00 -14.45 9.96
N ALA A 223 -24.91 -13.96 9.39
CA ALA A 223 -23.93 -13.17 10.14
C ALA A 223 -24.38 -11.73 10.44
N LEU A 224 -25.43 -11.22 9.75
CA LEU A 224 -26.04 -9.91 9.99
C LEU A 224 -27.09 -9.91 11.10
N GLN A 225 -27.58 -11.09 11.50
CA GLN A 225 -28.53 -11.31 12.59
C GLN A 225 -27.81 -11.52 13.93
#